data_52137563150ef68b446d3f24aba15c14
#
_entry.id   52137563150ef68b446d3f24aba15c14
#
_cell.length_a   1.000
_cell.length_b   1.000
_cell.length_c   1.000
_cell.angle_alpha   90.00
_cell.angle_beta   90.00
_cell.angle_gamma   90.00
#
_symmetry.space_group_name_H-M   'P 1'
#
loop_
_entity.id
_entity.type
_entity.pdbx_description
1 polymer ?
#
loop_
_entity_poly.entity_id
_entity_poly.type
_entity_poly.pdbx_seq_one_letter_code
_entity_poly.pdbx_strand_id
1 'polypeptide(L)'
;MGLVKPSNNTFAKIKVIGIGGGGGNAINSMISSNIIHGVEFVAVNTDAQALLTNKADTKFQIGTNYTRGLGSGADPEVGRQAAEESREKLKELVFDTDMVFITAGMGGGTGTGASPIIAEIAREAGALTVAVVTKPFAFEGMRRMRTADEGIEGLKDKVDTLIVIPNQRLLDVIDRKMTLLDAFKYADNVLGQGVQAISDLITVPGLVNVDFADVKTVMSDSGTALMGVGSASGENRAVNAARAAISS
;
A
#
# COMPACT_ATOMS: atom_id res chain seq x y z
N MET A 1 -32.32 18.22 27.66
CA MET A 1 -31.30 17.21 27.28
C MET A 1 -31.55 16.90 25.81
N GLY A 2 -30.72 17.44 24.93
CA GLY A 2 -30.81 17.12 23.50
C GLY A 2 -30.22 15.73 23.25
N LEU A 3 -31.04 14.82 22.71
CA LEU A 3 -30.56 13.54 22.19
C LEU A 3 -29.67 13.84 20.98
N VAL A 4 -28.36 13.68 21.15
CA VAL A 4 -27.43 13.66 20.02
C VAL A 4 -27.67 12.35 19.29
N LYS A 5 -28.32 12.42 18.11
CA LYS A 5 -28.30 11.27 17.19
C LYS A 5 -26.90 11.21 16.59
N PRO A 6 -26.16 10.09 16.73
CA PRO A 6 -24.92 9.92 16.00
C PRO A 6 -25.22 10.12 14.51
N SER A 7 -24.47 10.99 13.85
CA SER A 7 -24.51 11.04 12.39
C SER A 7 -24.02 9.69 11.88
N ASN A 8 -24.68 9.10 10.90
CA ASN A 8 -24.34 7.79 10.33
C ASN A 8 -22.97 7.72 9.62
N ASN A 9 -22.06 8.65 9.88
CA ASN A 9 -20.79 8.80 9.18
C ASN A 9 -19.62 8.95 10.17
N THR A 10 -19.47 8.01 11.10
CA THR A 10 -18.44 8.05 12.15
C THR A 10 -17.19 7.23 11.84
N PHE A 11 -17.09 6.62 10.67
CA PHE A 11 -15.90 5.86 10.29
C PHE A 11 -15.01 6.68 9.37
N ALA A 12 -13.70 6.66 9.64
CA ALA A 12 -12.71 7.27 8.76
C ALA A 12 -12.80 6.66 7.34
N LYS A 13 -12.77 7.51 6.33
CA LYS A 13 -12.75 7.09 4.92
C LYS A 13 -11.35 6.69 4.53
N ILE A 14 -11.15 5.40 4.34
CA ILE A 14 -9.83 4.81 4.06
C ILE A 14 -9.82 4.29 2.62
N LYS A 15 -8.83 4.71 1.84
CA LYS A 15 -8.57 4.17 0.50
C LYS A 15 -7.25 3.41 0.46
N VAL A 16 -7.25 2.26 -0.21
CA VAL A 16 -6.06 1.47 -0.51
C VAL A 16 -5.79 1.54 -2.00
N ILE A 17 -4.76 2.27 -2.39
CA ILE A 17 -4.41 2.54 -3.78
C ILE A 17 -3.25 1.64 -4.19
N GLY A 18 -3.51 0.64 -5.03
CA GLY A 18 -2.50 -0.23 -5.62
C GLY A 18 -2.00 0.33 -6.94
N ILE A 19 -0.70 0.65 -7.01
CA ILE A 19 -0.10 1.35 -8.14
C ILE A 19 0.79 0.42 -8.96
N GLY A 20 0.52 0.38 -10.27
CA GLY A 20 1.23 -0.47 -11.23
C GLY A 20 0.90 -1.95 -11.09
N GLY A 21 1.64 -2.82 -11.74
CA GLY A 21 1.40 -4.27 -11.75
C GLY A 21 1.51 -4.90 -10.37
N GLY A 22 2.57 -4.60 -9.61
CA GLY A 22 2.78 -5.14 -8.26
C GLY A 22 1.69 -4.68 -7.29
N GLY A 23 1.38 -3.37 -7.26
CA GLY A 23 0.30 -2.85 -6.43
C GLY A 23 -1.07 -3.41 -6.81
N GLY A 24 -1.34 -3.57 -8.10
CA GLY A 24 -2.57 -4.21 -8.59
C GLY A 24 -2.71 -5.67 -8.16
N ASN A 25 -1.61 -6.43 -8.15
CA ASN A 25 -1.60 -7.81 -7.66
C ASN A 25 -1.84 -7.87 -6.15
N ALA A 26 -1.22 -6.96 -5.39
CA ALA A 26 -1.46 -6.85 -3.94
C ALA A 26 -2.95 -6.56 -3.64
N ILE A 27 -3.59 -5.63 -4.36
CA ILE A 27 -5.03 -5.36 -4.26
C ILE A 27 -5.85 -6.63 -4.55
N ASN A 28 -5.53 -7.35 -5.63
CA ASN A 28 -6.21 -8.60 -5.96
C ASN A 28 -6.09 -9.65 -4.85
N SER A 29 -4.91 -9.74 -4.21
CA SER A 29 -4.66 -10.65 -3.07
C SER A 29 -5.47 -10.23 -1.85
N MET A 30 -5.47 -8.94 -1.49
CA MET A 30 -6.22 -8.37 -0.37
C MET A 30 -7.73 -8.63 -0.50
N ILE A 31 -8.30 -8.35 -1.68
CA ILE A 31 -9.72 -8.59 -1.96
C ILE A 31 -10.04 -10.10 -1.91
N SER A 32 -9.16 -10.94 -2.48
CA SER A 32 -9.39 -12.38 -2.52
C SER A 32 -9.32 -13.04 -1.14
N SER A 33 -8.50 -12.53 -0.24
CA SER A 33 -8.39 -13.02 1.14
C SER A 33 -9.58 -12.61 2.01
N ASN A 34 -10.29 -11.55 1.62
CA ASN A 34 -11.45 -11.00 2.35
C ASN A 34 -11.18 -10.73 3.84
N ILE A 35 -9.96 -10.30 4.17
CA ILE A 35 -9.54 -10.05 5.55
C ILE A 35 -9.55 -8.56 5.92
N ILE A 36 -9.55 -7.66 4.93
CA ILE A 36 -9.53 -6.22 5.14
C ILE A 36 -10.92 -5.65 4.87
N HIS A 37 -11.49 -4.98 5.87
CA HIS A 37 -12.84 -4.43 5.80
C HIS A 37 -12.83 -2.91 6.06
N GLY A 38 -13.88 -2.23 5.60
CA GLY A 38 -14.06 -0.80 5.86
C GLY A 38 -13.13 0.11 5.03
N VAL A 39 -12.57 -0.39 3.94
CA VAL A 39 -11.71 0.35 3.02
C VAL A 39 -12.24 0.27 1.59
N GLU A 40 -11.94 1.29 0.77
CA GLU A 40 -12.17 1.27 -0.67
C GLU A 40 -10.88 0.86 -1.38
N PHE A 41 -10.95 -0.14 -2.25
CA PHE A 41 -9.81 -0.58 -3.05
C PHE A 41 -9.78 0.13 -4.40
N VAL A 42 -8.63 0.73 -4.72
CA VAL A 42 -8.40 1.46 -5.96
C VAL A 42 -7.18 0.88 -6.67
N ALA A 43 -7.33 0.47 -7.93
CA ALA A 43 -6.20 0.08 -8.76
C ALA A 43 -5.83 1.19 -9.75
N VAL A 44 -4.58 1.64 -9.71
CA VAL A 44 -4.03 2.68 -10.60
C VAL A 44 -2.93 2.09 -11.47
N ASN A 45 -3.05 2.21 -12.77
CA ASN A 45 -2.03 1.70 -13.70
C ASN A 45 -1.99 2.50 -15.01
N THR A 46 -0.86 2.43 -15.72
CA THR A 46 -0.69 2.87 -17.11
C THR A 46 -1.12 1.78 -18.11
N ASP A 47 -1.17 0.51 -17.66
CA ASP A 47 -1.57 -0.65 -18.47
C ASP A 47 -3.08 -0.88 -18.33
N ALA A 48 -3.81 -0.63 -19.42
CA ALA A 48 -5.26 -0.79 -19.47
C ALA A 48 -5.69 -2.28 -19.35
N GLN A 49 -4.91 -3.21 -19.88
CA GLN A 49 -5.24 -4.64 -19.82
C GLN A 49 -5.12 -5.17 -18.40
N ALA A 50 -4.07 -4.76 -17.67
CA ALA A 50 -3.91 -5.10 -16.26
C ALA A 50 -5.07 -4.59 -15.39
N LEU A 51 -5.61 -3.40 -15.69
CA LEU A 51 -6.78 -2.84 -14.99
C LEU A 51 -8.06 -3.61 -15.27
N LEU A 52 -8.29 -4.09 -16.51
CA LEU A 52 -9.49 -4.84 -16.86
C LEU A 52 -9.65 -6.11 -16.00
N THR A 53 -8.56 -6.78 -15.69
CA THR A 53 -8.55 -8.03 -14.91
C THR A 53 -8.41 -7.81 -13.40
N ASN A 54 -8.19 -6.58 -12.95
CA ASN A 54 -8.09 -6.25 -11.54
C ASN A 54 -9.45 -6.35 -10.84
N LYS A 55 -9.45 -6.70 -9.55
CA LYS A 55 -10.65 -6.90 -8.72
C LYS A 55 -11.08 -5.65 -7.95
N ALA A 56 -10.30 -4.57 -7.98
CA ALA A 56 -10.61 -3.33 -7.28
C ALA A 56 -11.97 -2.77 -7.69
N ASP A 57 -12.65 -2.14 -6.73
CA ASP A 57 -13.93 -1.45 -6.95
C ASP A 57 -13.77 -0.28 -7.93
N THR A 58 -12.70 0.49 -7.72
CA THR A 58 -12.32 1.62 -8.57
C THR A 58 -11.06 1.29 -9.35
N LYS A 59 -11.10 1.44 -10.67
CA LYS A 59 -9.98 1.21 -11.58
C LYS A 59 -9.65 2.50 -12.31
N PHE A 60 -8.43 2.98 -12.15
CA PHE A 60 -8.04 4.26 -12.67
C PHE A 60 -6.80 4.16 -13.59
N GLN A 61 -6.99 4.45 -14.87
CA GLN A 61 -5.89 4.51 -15.83
C GLN A 61 -5.25 5.89 -15.80
N ILE A 62 -3.93 5.95 -15.58
CA ILE A 62 -3.13 7.16 -15.66
C ILE A 62 -2.36 7.23 -16.99
N GLY A 63 -2.07 8.45 -17.45
CA GLY A 63 -1.28 8.67 -18.64
C GLY A 63 -1.94 8.16 -19.92
N THR A 64 -3.25 8.33 -20.05
CA THR A 64 -4.04 7.79 -21.16
C THR A 64 -3.50 8.25 -22.52
N ASN A 65 -3.07 9.51 -22.66
CA ASN A 65 -2.49 10.03 -23.89
C ASN A 65 -1.01 9.67 -24.01
N TYR A 66 -0.27 9.72 -22.90
CA TYR A 66 1.17 9.51 -22.88
C TYR A 66 1.55 8.06 -23.15
N THR A 67 0.90 7.10 -22.48
CA THR A 67 1.21 5.67 -22.60
C THR A 67 0.28 4.91 -23.55
N ARG A 68 -0.85 5.47 -23.93
CA ARG A 68 -1.89 4.85 -24.77
C ARG A 68 -2.37 3.48 -24.25
N GLY A 69 -2.28 3.26 -22.93
CA GLY A 69 -2.68 2.01 -22.30
C GLY A 69 -1.69 0.86 -22.40
N LEU A 70 -0.47 1.11 -22.89
CA LEU A 70 0.56 0.08 -23.16
C LEU A 70 1.51 -0.13 -21.97
N GLY A 71 1.27 0.54 -20.84
CA GLY A 71 2.16 0.45 -19.69
C GLY A 71 3.35 1.42 -19.79
N SER A 72 4.27 1.32 -18.83
CA SER A 72 5.43 2.23 -18.70
C SER A 72 6.76 1.65 -19.19
N GLY A 73 6.78 0.42 -19.70
CA GLY A 73 8.01 -0.22 -20.21
C GLY A 73 9.13 -0.35 -19.17
N ALA A 74 8.80 -0.47 -17.88
CA ALA A 74 9.72 -0.47 -16.73
C ALA A 74 10.55 0.81 -16.57
N ASP A 75 10.09 1.93 -17.15
CA ASP A 75 10.70 3.25 -16.99
C ASP A 75 9.91 4.09 -15.97
N PRO A 76 10.50 4.46 -14.82
CA PRO A 76 9.84 5.27 -13.80
C PRO A 76 9.49 6.68 -14.29
N GLU A 77 10.26 7.25 -15.19
CA GLU A 77 9.95 8.58 -15.73
C GLU A 77 8.65 8.57 -16.53
N VAL A 78 8.39 7.50 -17.30
CA VAL A 78 7.10 7.30 -17.98
C VAL A 78 5.96 7.18 -16.96
N GLY A 79 6.17 6.44 -15.85
CA GLY A 79 5.21 6.33 -14.76
C GLY A 79 4.91 7.69 -14.11
N ARG A 80 5.93 8.49 -13.86
CA ARG A 80 5.84 9.84 -13.31
C ARG A 80 5.03 10.78 -14.21
N GLN A 81 5.39 10.82 -15.50
CA GLN A 81 4.69 11.66 -16.48
C GLN A 81 3.22 11.26 -16.65
N ALA A 82 2.93 9.95 -16.61
CA ALA A 82 1.56 9.45 -16.66
C ALA A 82 0.72 9.90 -15.45
N ALA A 83 1.32 9.92 -14.26
CA ALA A 83 0.66 10.43 -13.07
C ALA A 83 0.44 11.94 -13.14
N GLU A 84 1.43 12.71 -13.61
CA GLU A 84 1.31 14.15 -13.78
C GLU A 84 0.22 14.52 -14.81
N GLU A 85 0.15 13.83 -15.96
CA GLU A 85 -0.95 14.01 -16.92
C GLU A 85 -2.32 13.86 -16.26
N SER A 86 -2.42 12.98 -15.26
CA SER A 86 -3.67 12.62 -14.61
C SER A 86 -3.90 13.34 -13.27
N ARG A 87 -3.04 14.32 -12.89
CA ARG A 87 -3.00 14.94 -11.56
C ARG A 87 -4.37 15.44 -11.08
N GLU A 88 -5.11 16.14 -11.92
CA GLU A 88 -6.42 16.70 -11.51
C GLU A 88 -7.46 15.60 -11.21
N LYS A 89 -7.47 14.54 -12.01
CA LYS A 89 -8.37 13.39 -11.75
C LYS A 89 -7.93 12.58 -10.53
N LEU A 90 -6.62 12.52 -10.26
CA LEU A 90 -6.09 11.89 -9.05
C LEU A 90 -6.47 12.69 -7.80
N LYS A 91 -6.55 14.03 -7.87
CA LYS A 91 -7.08 14.86 -6.78
C LYS A 91 -8.55 14.54 -6.49
N GLU A 92 -9.37 14.38 -7.53
CA GLU A 92 -10.77 13.97 -7.38
C GLU A 92 -10.88 12.59 -6.74
N LEU A 93 -9.98 11.65 -7.10
CA LEU A 93 -9.95 10.30 -6.57
C LEU A 93 -9.70 10.25 -5.06
N VAL A 94 -8.82 11.12 -4.54
CA VAL A 94 -8.46 11.17 -3.11
C VAL A 94 -9.27 12.22 -2.32
N PHE A 95 -10.16 12.95 -2.99
CA PHE A 95 -10.98 13.97 -2.34
C PHE A 95 -11.85 13.35 -1.23
N ASP A 96 -12.01 14.09 -0.13
CA ASP A 96 -12.81 13.67 1.04
C ASP A 96 -12.42 12.29 1.60
N THR A 97 -11.11 12.02 1.61
CA THR A 97 -10.51 10.80 2.15
C THR A 97 -9.67 11.15 3.39
N ASP A 98 -9.87 10.45 4.50
CA ASP A 98 -9.16 10.70 5.75
C ASP A 98 -7.79 10.01 5.76
N MET A 99 -7.67 8.82 5.12
CA MET A 99 -6.44 8.05 5.05
C MET A 99 -6.26 7.37 3.70
N VAL A 100 -5.04 7.43 3.17
CA VAL A 100 -4.64 6.78 1.93
C VAL A 100 -3.48 5.83 2.20
N PHE A 101 -3.70 4.55 1.93
CA PHE A 101 -2.62 3.58 1.79
C PHE A 101 -2.17 3.54 0.33
N ILE A 102 -0.87 3.66 0.12
CA ILE A 102 -0.23 3.45 -1.18
C ILE A 102 0.50 2.11 -1.14
N THR A 103 0.13 1.19 -2.01
CA THR A 103 0.83 -0.08 -2.16
C THR A 103 1.40 -0.22 -3.55
N ALA A 104 2.69 -0.55 -3.64
CA ALA A 104 3.39 -0.70 -4.90
C ALA A 104 4.59 -1.66 -4.78
N GLY A 105 4.87 -2.39 -5.88
CA GLY A 105 6.16 -3.04 -6.06
C GLY A 105 7.15 -2.06 -6.68
N MET A 106 8.18 -1.69 -5.93
CA MET A 106 9.21 -0.76 -6.41
C MET A 106 10.19 -1.47 -7.35
N GLY A 107 10.79 -0.70 -8.26
CA GLY A 107 11.72 -1.23 -9.28
C GLY A 107 11.11 -1.43 -10.66
N GLY A 108 9.78 -1.26 -10.80
CA GLY A 108 9.09 -1.15 -12.09
C GLY A 108 8.96 0.31 -12.55
N GLY A 109 8.24 0.54 -13.63
CA GLY A 109 8.02 1.91 -14.13
C GLY A 109 6.84 2.60 -13.42
N THR A 110 5.62 2.10 -13.58
CA THR A 110 4.41 2.76 -13.07
C THR A 110 4.42 2.87 -11.54
N GLY A 111 4.66 1.76 -10.81
CA GLY A 111 4.68 1.76 -9.34
C GLY A 111 5.71 2.72 -8.78
N THR A 112 6.94 2.69 -9.32
CA THR A 112 8.05 3.51 -8.86
C THR A 112 7.85 4.99 -9.18
N GLY A 113 7.42 5.30 -10.41
CA GLY A 113 7.31 6.69 -10.88
C GLY A 113 6.05 7.41 -10.42
N ALA A 114 4.91 6.71 -10.39
CA ALA A 114 3.63 7.33 -10.04
C ALA A 114 3.37 7.43 -8.53
N SER A 115 3.95 6.54 -7.71
CA SER A 115 3.70 6.53 -6.25
C SER A 115 4.05 7.85 -5.57
N PRO A 116 5.20 8.50 -5.83
CA PRO A 116 5.53 9.78 -5.21
C PRO A 116 4.53 10.90 -5.56
N ILE A 117 4.03 10.92 -6.80
CA ILE A 117 3.07 11.93 -7.27
C ILE A 117 1.71 11.72 -6.60
N ILE A 118 1.25 10.46 -6.53
CA ILE A 118 -0.04 10.13 -5.89
C ILE A 118 0.04 10.39 -4.39
N ALA A 119 1.18 10.10 -3.76
CA ALA A 119 1.42 10.39 -2.34
C ALA A 119 1.36 11.90 -2.05
N GLU A 120 2.02 12.71 -2.87
CA GLU A 120 1.99 14.18 -2.76
C GLU A 120 0.54 14.71 -2.87
N ILE A 121 -0.22 14.24 -3.86
CA ILE A 121 -1.61 14.61 -4.05
C ILE A 121 -2.47 14.24 -2.83
N ALA A 122 -2.28 13.04 -2.27
CA ALA A 122 -3.02 12.59 -1.08
C ALA A 122 -2.70 13.45 0.16
N ARG A 123 -1.43 13.78 0.40
CA ARG A 123 -1.02 14.70 1.48
C ARG A 123 -1.56 16.11 1.26
N GLU A 124 -1.48 16.65 0.05
CA GLU A 124 -2.07 17.96 -0.28
C GLU A 124 -3.58 18.01 -0.03
N ALA A 125 -4.28 16.90 -0.22
CA ALA A 125 -5.70 16.75 0.12
C ALA A 125 -5.99 16.64 1.63
N GLY A 126 -4.94 16.54 2.49
CA GLY A 126 -5.05 16.45 3.95
C GLY A 126 -5.25 15.02 4.47
N ALA A 127 -5.17 14.00 3.61
CA ALA A 127 -5.25 12.62 4.01
C ALA A 127 -3.96 12.15 4.70
N LEU A 128 -4.09 11.38 5.79
CA LEU A 128 -2.96 10.65 6.35
C LEU A 128 -2.45 9.65 5.31
N THR A 129 -1.23 9.83 4.82
CA THR A 129 -0.69 9.06 3.69
C THR A 129 0.38 8.07 4.16
N VAL A 130 0.08 6.80 4.05
CA VAL A 130 0.96 5.70 4.46
C VAL A 130 1.32 4.87 3.24
N ALA A 131 2.61 4.73 2.95
CA ALA A 131 3.08 3.85 1.89
C ALA A 131 3.59 2.52 2.45
N VAL A 132 3.10 1.42 1.89
CA VAL A 132 3.58 0.06 2.16
C VAL A 132 4.05 -0.52 0.83
N VAL A 133 5.36 -0.59 0.64
CA VAL A 133 5.97 -0.92 -0.65
C VAL A 133 6.99 -2.05 -0.53
N THR A 134 7.17 -2.81 -1.60
CA THR A 134 8.16 -3.89 -1.64
C THR A 134 9.41 -3.50 -2.42
N LYS A 135 10.59 -3.96 -1.97
CA LYS A 135 11.81 -4.04 -2.78
C LYS A 135 11.85 -5.36 -3.55
N PRO A 136 12.37 -5.37 -4.80
CA PRO A 136 12.43 -6.58 -5.60
C PRO A 136 13.29 -7.67 -4.96
N PHE A 137 13.07 -8.92 -5.38
CA PHE A 137 13.97 -10.03 -5.08
C PHE A 137 15.30 -9.85 -5.82
N ALA A 138 16.39 -10.44 -5.29
CA ALA A 138 17.72 -10.36 -5.91
C ALA A 138 17.75 -10.96 -7.32
N PHE A 139 16.94 -12.02 -7.58
CA PHE A 139 16.85 -12.65 -8.89
C PHE A 139 16.17 -11.77 -9.96
N GLU A 140 15.47 -10.70 -9.58
CA GLU A 140 14.88 -9.74 -10.52
C GLU A 140 15.93 -8.80 -11.14
N GLY A 141 17.13 -8.78 -10.59
CA GLY A 141 18.31 -8.14 -11.15
C GLY A 141 18.63 -6.75 -10.55
N MET A 142 19.89 -6.39 -10.65
CA MET A 142 20.46 -5.17 -10.04
C MET A 142 19.84 -3.87 -10.58
N ARG A 143 19.43 -3.85 -11.84
CA ARG A 143 18.76 -2.67 -12.42
C ARG A 143 17.46 -2.36 -11.68
N ARG A 144 16.62 -3.39 -11.48
CA ARG A 144 15.35 -3.24 -10.74
C ARG A 144 15.58 -2.81 -9.29
N MET A 145 16.61 -3.37 -8.64
CA MET A 145 16.96 -3.01 -7.28
C MET A 145 17.35 -1.53 -7.16
N ARG A 146 18.22 -1.04 -8.06
CA ARG A 146 18.60 0.37 -8.08
C ARG A 146 17.42 1.30 -8.32
N THR A 147 16.59 0.98 -9.31
CA THR A 147 15.36 1.73 -9.60
C THR A 147 14.41 1.75 -8.38
N ALA A 148 14.34 0.64 -7.63
CA ALA A 148 13.55 0.58 -6.41
C ALA A 148 14.11 1.50 -5.32
N ASP A 149 15.43 1.50 -5.12
CA ASP A 149 16.08 2.35 -4.12
C ASP A 149 15.87 3.85 -4.42
N GLU A 150 16.04 4.25 -5.67
CA GLU A 150 15.79 5.63 -6.14
C GLU A 150 14.30 6.03 -5.93
N GLY A 151 13.38 5.13 -6.26
CA GLY A 151 11.95 5.38 -6.09
C GLY A 151 11.50 5.46 -4.63
N ILE A 152 12.08 4.63 -3.75
CA ILE A 152 11.84 4.67 -2.31
C ILE A 152 12.33 5.98 -1.70
N GLU A 153 13.52 6.44 -2.10
CA GLU A 153 14.04 7.73 -1.63
C GLU A 153 13.15 8.89 -2.10
N GLY A 154 12.68 8.86 -3.35
CA GLY A 154 11.74 9.87 -3.86
C GLY A 154 10.35 9.83 -3.21
N LEU A 155 9.94 8.69 -2.66
CA LEU A 155 8.66 8.53 -1.98
C LEU A 155 8.71 8.98 -0.51
N LYS A 156 9.85 8.84 0.14
CA LYS A 156 10.04 9.05 1.59
C LYS A 156 9.54 10.40 2.09
N ASP A 157 9.84 11.48 1.37
CA ASP A 157 9.45 12.83 1.76
C ASP A 157 8.01 13.20 1.32
N LYS A 158 7.34 12.30 0.61
CA LYS A 158 6.00 12.50 0.06
C LYS A 158 4.90 11.80 0.86
N VAL A 159 5.27 11.00 1.85
CA VAL A 159 4.34 10.26 2.73
C VAL A 159 4.54 10.65 4.19
N ASP A 160 3.53 10.42 5.03
CA ASP A 160 3.64 10.57 6.48
C ASP A 160 4.41 9.40 7.09
N THR A 161 4.13 8.19 6.61
CA THR A 161 4.79 6.96 7.06
C THR A 161 5.15 6.09 5.86
N LEU A 162 6.38 5.62 5.82
CA LEU A 162 6.89 4.70 4.79
C LEU A 162 7.30 3.37 5.41
N ILE A 163 6.64 2.29 4.98
CA ILE A 163 6.99 0.92 5.33
C ILE A 163 7.57 0.24 4.08
N VAL A 164 8.81 -0.21 4.18
CA VAL A 164 9.51 -0.90 3.10
C VAL A 164 9.71 -2.36 3.45
N ILE A 165 9.18 -3.25 2.61
CA ILE A 165 9.30 -4.71 2.77
C ILE A 165 10.36 -5.22 1.78
N PRO A 166 11.54 -5.64 2.25
CA PRO A 166 12.55 -6.23 1.36
C PRO A 166 12.14 -7.67 1.02
N ASN A 167 11.68 -7.92 -0.22
CA ASN A 167 11.23 -9.26 -0.63
C ASN A 167 12.31 -10.33 -0.39
N GLN A 168 13.59 -9.98 -0.48
CA GLN A 168 14.69 -10.92 -0.23
C GLN A 168 14.62 -11.51 1.18
N ARG A 169 14.21 -10.74 2.20
CA ARG A 169 14.05 -11.23 3.58
C ARG A 169 12.94 -12.25 3.72
N LEU A 170 11.94 -12.17 2.85
CA LEU A 170 10.84 -13.13 2.86
C LEU A 170 11.32 -14.55 2.48
N LEU A 171 12.37 -14.66 1.65
CA LEU A 171 12.95 -15.95 1.28
C LEU A 171 13.67 -16.65 2.45
N ASP A 172 14.09 -15.92 3.47
CA ASP A 172 14.75 -16.48 4.66
C ASP A 172 13.73 -17.25 5.54
N VAL A 173 12.44 -16.90 5.42
CA VAL A 173 11.33 -17.47 6.22
C VAL A 173 10.56 -18.55 5.46
N ILE A 174 10.75 -18.61 4.14
CA ILE A 174 10.00 -19.47 3.23
C ILE A 174 10.74 -20.83 3.04
N ASP A 175 9.99 -21.93 2.96
CA ASP A 175 10.55 -23.25 2.65
C ASP A 175 11.20 -23.25 1.25
N ARG A 176 12.40 -23.87 1.14
CA ARG A 176 13.20 -23.97 -0.09
C ARG A 176 12.49 -24.64 -1.28
N LYS A 177 11.31 -25.20 -1.08
CA LYS A 177 10.49 -25.84 -2.12
C LYS A 177 9.48 -24.92 -2.80
N MET A 178 9.44 -23.65 -2.40
CA MET A 178 8.47 -22.69 -2.93
C MET A 178 8.80 -22.29 -4.38
N THR A 179 7.75 -22.12 -5.20
CA THR A 179 7.92 -21.65 -6.58
C THR A 179 8.09 -20.12 -6.60
N LEU A 180 8.61 -19.58 -7.70
CA LEU A 180 8.70 -18.10 -7.88
C LEU A 180 7.33 -17.44 -7.76
N LEU A 181 6.29 -18.08 -8.31
CA LEU A 181 4.91 -17.55 -8.22
C LEU A 181 4.43 -17.45 -6.77
N ASP A 182 4.75 -18.47 -5.96
CA ASP A 182 4.37 -18.47 -4.55
C ASP A 182 5.15 -17.43 -3.74
N ALA A 183 6.43 -17.16 -4.09
CA ALA A 183 7.21 -16.11 -3.48
C ALA A 183 6.59 -14.72 -3.73
N PHE A 184 6.12 -14.43 -4.96
CA PHE A 184 5.41 -13.20 -5.26
C PHE A 184 4.07 -13.12 -4.52
N LYS A 185 3.27 -14.19 -4.49
CA LYS A 185 2.02 -14.22 -3.71
C LYS A 185 2.27 -13.97 -2.22
N TYR A 186 3.37 -14.50 -1.68
CA TYR A 186 3.73 -14.26 -0.29
C TYR A 186 4.05 -12.78 -0.04
N ALA A 187 4.81 -12.15 -0.94
CA ALA A 187 5.07 -10.71 -0.87
C ALA A 187 3.77 -9.88 -0.94
N ASP A 188 2.84 -10.23 -1.84
CA ASP A 188 1.53 -9.58 -1.93
C ASP A 188 0.72 -9.75 -0.63
N ASN A 189 0.79 -10.91 0.03
CA ASN A 189 0.12 -11.17 1.30
C ASN A 189 0.74 -10.33 2.44
N VAL A 190 2.07 -10.17 2.48
CA VAL A 190 2.75 -9.34 3.48
C VAL A 190 2.39 -7.86 3.31
N LEU A 191 2.26 -7.37 2.05
CA LEU A 191 1.69 -6.03 1.80
C LEU A 191 0.28 -5.91 2.38
N GLY A 192 -0.56 -6.92 2.16
CA GLY A 192 -1.91 -6.98 2.71
C GLY A 192 -1.93 -6.95 4.25
N GLN A 193 -1.06 -7.70 4.90
CA GLN A 193 -0.93 -7.70 6.36
C GLN A 193 -0.53 -6.31 6.90
N GLY A 194 0.36 -5.60 6.18
CA GLY A 194 0.75 -4.24 6.53
C GLY A 194 -0.43 -3.25 6.50
N VAL A 195 -1.25 -3.32 5.47
CA VAL A 195 -2.47 -2.52 5.36
C VAL A 195 -3.49 -2.94 6.41
N GLN A 196 -3.72 -4.24 6.57
CA GLN A 196 -4.67 -4.81 7.54
C GLN A 196 -4.36 -4.38 8.98
N ALA A 197 -3.11 -4.51 9.40
CA ALA A 197 -2.70 -4.21 10.77
C ALA A 197 -3.06 -2.79 11.20
N ILE A 198 -2.97 -1.83 10.28
CA ILE A 198 -3.28 -0.43 10.56
C ILE A 198 -4.79 -0.16 10.38
N SER A 199 -5.41 -0.71 9.32
CA SER A 199 -6.84 -0.49 9.07
C SER A 199 -7.71 -1.12 10.16
N ASP A 200 -7.35 -2.31 10.66
CA ASP A 200 -8.09 -3.00 11.72
C ASP A 200 -8.11 -2.21 13.04
N LEU A 201 -7.04 -1.47 13.36
CA LEU A 201 -7.00 -0.58 14.53
C LEU A 201 -8.08 0.50 14.46
N ILE A 202 -8.47 0.93 13.27
CA ILE A 202 -9.43 2.01 13.03
C ILE A 202 -10.84 1.45 12.81
N THR A 203 -10.96 0.32 12.11
CA THR A 203 -12.25 -0.18 11.63
C THR A 203 -12.85 -1.28 12.50
N VAL A 204 -12.03 -2.01 13.29
CA VAL A 204 -12.49 -3.14 14.08
C VAL A 204 -12.60 -2.74 15.56
N PRO A 205 -13.81 -2.78 16.16
CA PRO A 205 -13.97 -2.52 17.59
C PRO A 205 -13.22 -3.55 18.43
N GLY A 206 -12.32 -3.10 19.30
CA GLY A 206 -11.56 -3.93 20.24
C GLY A 206 -11.95 -3.72 21.69
N LEU A 207 -11.24 -4.39 22.62
CA LEU A 207 -11.36 -4.13 24.07
C LEU A 207 -10.89 -2.72 24.43
N VAL A 208 -9.89 -2.20 23.70
CA VAL A 208 -9.42 -0.82 23.76
C VAL A 208 -9.56 -0.29 22.35
N ASN A 209 -10.42 0.69 22.17
CA ASN A 209 -10.61 1.33 20.88
C ASN A 209 -9.59 2.46 20.73
N VAL A 210 -8.89 2.46 19.60
CA VAL A 210 -8.02 3.56 19.16
C VAL A 210 -8.83 4.36 18.16
N ASP A 211 -8.98 5.65 18.38
CA ASP A 211 -9.65 6.50 17.39
C ASP A 211 -8.69 6.90 16.25
N PHE A 212 -9.26 7.37 15.15
CA PHE A 212 -8.46 7.79 14.00
C PHE A 212 -7.51 8.95 14.32
N ALA A 213 -7.88 9.83 15.27
CA ALA A 213 -7.05 10.95 15.65
C ALA A 213 -5.76 10.50 16.36
N ASP A 214 -5.83 9.45 17.18
CA ASP A 214 -4.66 8.84 17.83
C ASP A 214 -3.72 8.23 16.79
N VAL A 215 -4.26 7.46 15.84
CA VAL A 215 -3.48 6.89 14.73
C VAL A 215 -2.82 8.01 13.92
N LYS A 216 -3.57 9.06 13.58
CA LYS A 216 -3.05 10.21 12.84
C LYS A 216 -1.92 10.90 13.59
N THR A 217 -2.06 11.08 14.90
CA THR A 217 -1.02 11.74 15.73
C THR A 217 0.29 10.95 15.75
N VAL A 218 0.22 9.62 15.80
CA VAL A 218 1.41 8.76 15.84
C VAL A 218 2.06 8.62 14.47
N MET A 219 1.28 8.56 13.40
CA MET A 219 1.76 8.23 12.06
C MET A 219 2.05 9.44 11.17
N SER A 220 1.55 10.65 11.52
CA SER A 220 1.87 11.87 10.77
C SER A 220 3.36 12.20 10.89
N ASP A 221 3.99 12.47 9.75
CA ASP A 221 5.42 12.82 9.64
C ASP A 221 6.37 11.89 10.39
N SER A 222 5.99 10.62 10.58
CA SER A 222 6.80 9.64 11.33
C SER A 222 7.99 9.09 10.51
N GLY A 223 8.01 9.33 9.20
CA GLY A 223 9.10 8.92 8.32
C GLY A 223 9.09 7.41 8.04
N THR A 224 10.24 6.75 8.17
CA THR A 224 10.34 5.30 7.90
C THR A 224 9.95 4.50 9.13
N ALA A 225 8.99 3.60 8.96
CA ALA A 225 8.54 2.65 9.98
C ALA A 225 8.95 1.21 9.64
N LEU A 226 9.11 0.40 10.67
CA LEU A 226 9.31 -1.04 10.54
C LEU A 226 8.01 -1.76 10.89
N MET A 227 7.74 -2.83 10.17
CA MET A 227 6.62 -3.71 10.43
C MET A 227 7.12 -5.10 10.75
N GLY A 228 6.67 -5.65 11.86
CA GLY A 228 6.90 -7.05 12.21
C GLY A 228 5.58 -7.73 12.54
N VAL A 229 5.46 -9.01 12.18
CA VAL A 229 4.28 -9.83 12.42
C VAL A 229 4.65 -10.98 13.33
N GLY A 230 3.93 -11.12 14.46
CA GLY A 230 4.13 -12.21 15.38
C GLY A 230 2.82 -12.86 15.79
N SER A 231 2.79 -14.19 15.81
CA SER A 231 1.66 -15.00 16.27
C SER A 231 2.11 -16.04 17.26
N ALA A 232 1.35 -16.23 18.33
CA ALA A 232 1.59 -17.27 19.32
C ALA A 232 0.29 -17.77 19.95
N SER A 233 0.31 -19.00 20.45
CA SER A 233 -0.80 -19.64 21.16
C SER A 233 -0.33 -20.19 22.50
N GLY A 234 -1.27 -20.52 23.41
CA GLY A 234 -0.98 -21.09 24.73
C GLY A 234 -0.65 -20.06 25.81
N GLU A 235 0.00 -20.54 26.89
CA GLU A 235 0.42 -19.72 28.02
C GLU A 235 1.51 -18.74 27.55
N ASN A 236 1.49 -17.48 28.01
CA ASN A 236 2.38 -16.40 27.59
C ASN A 236 2.29 -16.00 26.10
N ARG A 237 1.17 -16.32 25.41
CA ARG A 237 0.99 -16.04 23.97
C ARG A 237 1.25 -14.57 23.58
N ALA A 238 0.84 -13.62 24.42
CA ALA A 238 1.03 -12.19 24.12
C ALA A 238 2.52 -11.80 24.09
N VAL A 239 3.30 -12.25 25.06
CA VAL A 239 4.75 -11.99 25.13
C VAL A 239 5.49 -12.67 23.97
N ASN A 240 5.11 -13.91 23.68
CA ASN A 240 5.73 -14.68 22.59
C ASN A 240 5.40 -14.09 21.22
N ALA A 241 4.16 -13.66 20.98
CA ALA A 241 3.76 -12.98 19.76
C ALA A 241 4.50 -11.64 19.58
N ALA A 242 4.61 -10.84 20.66
CA ALA A 242 5.35 -9.58 20.62
C ALA A 242 6.84 -9.79 20.30
N ARG A 243 7.48 -10.78 20.93
CA ARG A 243 8.87 -11.13 20.61
C ARG A 243 9.04 -11.59 19.17
N ALA A 244 8.14 -12.42 18.65
CA ALA A 244 8.17 -12.85 17.27
C ALA A 244 8.04 -11.65 16.31
N ALA A 245 7.13 -10.70 16.57
CA ALA A 245 6.96 -9.51 15.77
C ALA A 245 8.21 -8.60 15.74
N ILE A 246 8.93 -8.48 16.86
CA ILE A 246 10.15 -7.66 16.92
C ILE A 246 11.33 -8.34 16.22
N SER A 247 11.30 -9.66 16.11
CA SER A 247 12.39 -10.47 15.54
C SER A 247 12.21 -10.80 14.06
N SER A 248 11.05 -10.45 13.48
CA SER A 248 10.69 -10.77 12.08
C SER A 248 11.21 -9.75 11.07
#